data_7ab5679873f54fcb6d6b1c8cb0385bb5
#
_entry.id   7ab5679873f54fcb6d6b1c8cb0385bb5
#
_cell.length_a   1.000
_cell.length_b   1.000
_cell.length_c   1.000
_cell.angle_alpha   90.00
_cell.angle_beta   90.00
_cell.angle_gamma   90.00
#
_symmetry.space_group_name_H-M   'P 1'
#
loop_
_entity.id
_entity.type
_entity.pdbx_description
1 polymer ?
#
loop_
_entity_poly.entity_id
_entity_poly.type
_entity_poly.pdbx_seq_one_letter_code
_entity_poly.pdbx_strand_id
1 'polypeptide(L)'
;MNAAPIKVLVIDDEPPIRKLLRMGLSTQGYEILEASNGKLALELLVQNPALIILDLGLPDIQGHELLRMIRGRNDSVPIVVLSSRGDEAGKVQALDLGADDYLTKPFGMDELLARMRAALRHQLQVHGERPVFRSGDLNVDLVRRIVKIGDKDAKLSPKEYELLRVLVQHAGKVLTHRFLLKELWDELTDAQYLRVYVRQLRQKIEADPERPQFVLTETGIGYRLRAPD
;
A
#
# COMPACT_ATOMS: atom_id res chain seq x y z
N MET A 1 -16.77 -1.68 -6.72
CA MET A 1 -15.73 -0.67 -6.39
C MET A 1 -14.54 -1.44 -5.90
N ASN A 2 -13.35 -1.14 -6.42
CA ASN A 2 -12.11 -1.83 -6.03
C ASN A 2 -11.70 -1.47 -4.58
N ALA A 3 -10.79 -2.25 -3.99
CA ALA A 3 -10.11 -1.95 -2.72
C ALA A 3 -9.62 -0.50 -2.69
N ALA A 4 -9.44 0.12 -1.50
CA ALA A 4 -8.92 1.48 -1.39
C ALA A 4 -7.61 1.56 -2.20
N PRO A 5 -7.47 2.52 -3.10
CA PRO A 5 -6.30 2.61 -3.94
C PRO A 5 -5.05 2.84 -3.08
N ILE A 6 -3.92 2.27 -3.51
CA ILE A 6 -2.62 2.57 -2.92
C ILE A 6 -2.28 4.01 -3.28
N LYS A 7 -2.10 4.86 -2.27
CA LYS A 7 -1.67 6.25 -2.49
C LYS A 7 -0.19 6.29 -2.84
N VAL A 8 0.13 6.92 -3.96
CA VAL A 8 1.50 7.16 -4.41
C VAL A 8 1.72 8.66 -4.48
N LEU A 9 2.71 9.16 -3.74
CA LEU A 9 3.11 10.57 -3.81
C LEU A 9 4.16 10.72 -4.92
N VAL A 10 3.82 11.47 -5.96
CA VAL A 10 4.70 11.83 -7.07
C VAL A 10 5.23 13.23 -6.86
N ILE A 11 6.55 13.35 -6.73
CA ILE A 11 7.26 14.62 -6.48
C ILE A 11 8.17 14.88 -7.68
N ASP A 12 7.81 15.82 -8.52
CA ASP A 12 8.53 16.17 -9.74
C ASP A 12 8.10 17.58 -10.16
N ASP A 13 9.01 18.47 -10.52
CA ASP A 13 8.68 19.83 -10.92
C ASP A 13 8.16 19.93 -12.35
N GLU A 14 8.43 18.94 -13.20
CA GLU A 14 8.02 18.89 -14.60
C GLU A 14 6.53 18.47 -14.76
N PRO A 15 5.60 19.37 -15.17
CA PRO A 15 4.20 19.02 -15.34
C PRO A 15 3.95 17.84 -16.31
N PRO A 16 4.71 17.69 -17.43
CA PRO A 16 4.54 16.55 -18.33
C PRO A 16 4.84 15.21 -17.66
N ILE A 17 5.87 15.14 -16.80
CA ILE A 17 6.23 13.92 -16.07
C ILE A 17 5.15 13.57 -15.05
N ARG A 18 4.68 14.53 -14.25
CA ARG A 18 3.58 14.29 -13.32
C ARG A 18 2.32 13.81 -14.04
N LYS A 19 1.98 14.42 -15.19
CA LYS A 19 0.83 13.99 -16.00
C LYS A 19 1.00 12.55 -16.51
N LEU A 20 2.18 12.20 -17.02
CA LEU A 20 2.51 10.86 -17.50
C LEU A 20 2.34 9.83 -16.36
N LEU A 21 2.95 10.11 -15.20
CA LEU A 21 2.88 9.24 -14.03
C LEU A 21 1.45 9.09 -13.52
N ARG A 22 0.71 10.19 -13.39
CA ARG A 22 -0.70 10.14 -12.99
C ARG A 22 -1.52 9.25 -13.93
N MET A 23 -1.43 9.47 -15.26
CA MET A 23 -2.19 8.67 -16.21
C MET A 23 -1.80 7.19 -16.17
N GLY A 24 -0.50 6.89 -16.20
CA GLY A 24 -0.02 5.52 -16.21
C GLY A 24 -0.32 4.76 -14.93
N LEU A 25 -0.12 5.39 -13.78
CA LEU A 25 -0.33 4.74 -12.48
C LEU A 25 -1.82 4.61 -12.13
N SER A 26 -2.65 5.60 -12.49
CA SER A 26 -4.11 5.51 -12.23
C SER A 26 -4.76 4.35 -12.97
N THR A 27 -4.29 4.00 -14.18
CA THR A 27 -4.78 2.81 -14.91
C THR A 27 -4.47 1.49 -14.20
N GLN A 28 -3.46 1.50 -13.32
CA GLN A 28 -3.05 0.37 -12.48
C GLN A 28 -3.72 0.37 -11.10
N GLY A 29 -4.67 1.29 -10.87
CA GLY A 29 -5.44 1.37 -9.63
C GLY A 29 -4.75 2.13 -8.49
N TYR A 30 -3.68 2.88 -8.77
CA TYR A 30 -3.05 3.77 -7.78
C TYR A 30 -3.80 5.11 -7.67
N GLU A 31 -3.89 5.65 -6.47
CA GLU A 31 -4.31 7.02 -6.21
C GLU A 31 -3.07 7.92 -6.16
N ILE A 32 -3.05 8.99 -6.96
CA ILE A 32 -1.86 9.81 -7.11
C ILE A 32 -2.03 11.12 -6.36
N LEU A 33 -1.09 11.36 -5.44
CA LEU A 33 -0.85 12.65 -4.81
C LEU A 33 0.28 13.33 -5.58
N GLU A 34 0.09 14.55 -6.04
CA GLU A 34 1.08 15.26 -6.86
C GLU A 34 1.69 16.43 -6.09
N ALA A 35 3.02 16.50 -6.04
CA ALA A 35 3.76 17.63 -5.54
C ALA A 35 4.70 18.18 -6.64
N SER A 36 4.64 19.48 -6.88
CA SER A 36 5.52 20.16 -7.84
C SER A 36 6.82 20.70 -7.23
N ASN A 37 6.99 20.52 -5.93
CA ASN A 37 8.15 20.98 -5.17
C ASN A 37 8.22 20.27 -3.81
N GLY A 38 9.36 20.43 -3.12
CA GLY A 38 9.61 19.76 -1.85
C GLY A 38 8.71 20.22 -0.71
N LYS A 39 8.35 21.50 -0.66
CA LYS A 39 7.45 22.03 0.39
C LYS A 39 6.08 21.37 0.31
N LEU A 40 5.48 21.33 -0.87
CA LEU A 40 4.18 20.67 -1.08
C LEU A 40 4.27 19.17 -0.80
N ALA A 41 5.39 18.53 -1.15
CA ALA A 41 5.61 17.13 -0.83
C ALA A 41 5.54 16.86 0.68
N LEU A 42 6.20 17.70 1.49
CA LEU A 42 6.19 17.57 2.95
C LEU A 42 4.81 17.79 3.57
N GLU A 43 3.98 18.64 2.97
CA GLU A 43 2.58 18.83 3.36
C GLU A 43 1.72 17.61 3.04
N LEU A 44 1.96 16.97 1.89
CA LEU A 44 1.19 15.80 1.44
C LEU A 44 1.57 14.50 2.17
N LEU A 45 2.71 14.43 2.87
CA LEU A 45 3.07 13.26 3.69
C LEU A 45 2.04 12.91 4.76
N VAL A 46 1.26 13.89 5.25
CA VAL A 46 0.18 13.64 6.24
C VAL A 46 -0.92 12.73 5.69
N GLN A 47 -1.01 12.58 4.37
CA GLN A 47 -1.96 11.66 3.72
C GLN A 47 -1.48 10.21 3.74
N ASN A 48 -0.32 9.92 4.36
CA ASN A 48 0.28 8.59 4.51
C ASN A 48 0.38 7.84 3.17
N PRO A 49 1.17 8.36 2.20
CA PRO A 49 1.41 7.64 0.96
C PRO A 49 2.09 6.29 1.26
N ALA A 50 1.68 5.26 0.53
CA ALA A 50 2.26 3.92 0.65
C ALA A 50 3.57 3.78 -0.16
N LEU A 51 3.84 4.71 -1.07
CA LEU A 51 5.07 4.79 -1.87
C LEU A 51 5.29 6.23 -2.33
N ILE A 52 6.54 6.62 -2.46
CA ILE A 52 6.95 7.93 -2.98
C ILE A 52 7.79 7.73 -4.25
N ILE A 53 7.50 8.51 -5.28
CA ILE A 53 8.34 8.71 -6.46
C ILE A 53 8.93 10.10 -6.33
N LEU A 54 10.26 10.21 -6.27
CA LEU A 54 10.97 11.46 -5.98
C LEU A 54 11.92 11.83 -7.11
N ASP A 55 11.69 12.97 -7.77
CA ASP A 55 12.71 13.61 -8.59
C ASP A 55 13.72 14.35 -7.71
N LEU A 56 15.00 14.26 -8.06
CA LEU A 56 16.06 14.98 -7.37
C LEU A 56 16.20 16.44 -7.83
N GLY A 57 15.70 16.79 -9.02
CA GLY A 57 15.83 18.11 -9.65
C GLY A 57 14.76 19.12 -9.24
N LEU A 58 14.42 19.22 -7.95
CA LEU A 58 13.38 20.15 -7.46
C LEU A 58 13.88 21.60 -7.35
N PRO A 59 12.98 22.60 -7.55
CA PRO A 59 13.36 24.01 -7.61
C PRO A 59 13.59 24.67 -6.24
N ASP A 60 13.05 24.11 -5.16
CA ASP A 60 13.02 24.74 -3.82
C ASP A 60 13.90 24.05 -2.78
N ILE A 61 13.97 22.72 -2.81
CA ILE A 61 14.75 21.90 -1.88
C ILE A 61 15.54 20.89 -2.71
N GLN A 62 16.83 20.71 -2.44
CA GLN A 62 17.58 19.65 -3.09
C GLN A 62 16.96 18.28 -2.80
N GLY A 63 16.78 17.44 -3.84
CA GLY A 63 16.09 16.16 -3.70
C GLY A 63 16.71 15.24 -2.64
N HIS A 64 18.05 15.24 -2.49
CA HIS A 64 18.74 14.50 -1.43
C HIS A 64 18.43 15.03 -0.03
N GLU A 65 18.25 16.33 0.13
CA GLU A 65 17.84 16.93 1.41
C GLU A 65 16.37 16.56 1.72
N LEU A 66 15.49 16.67 0.71
CA LEU A 66 14.10 16.24 0.86
C LEU A 66 14.01 14.76 1.25
N LEU A 67 14.82 13.89 0.63
CA LEU A 67 14.90 12.46 0.99
C LEU A 67 15.26 12.27 2.47
N ARG A 68 16.27 12.97 2.99
CA ARG A 68 16.63 12.94 4.42
C ARG A 68 15.47 13.41 5.30
N MET A 69 14.79 14.49 4.92
CA MET A 69 13.65 15.02 5.68
C MET A 69 12.49 14.02 5.73
N ILE A 70 12.22 13.33 4.62
CA ILE A 70 11.18 12.29 4.56
C ILE A 70 11.58 11.11 5.46
N ARG A 71 12.82 10.63 5.38
CA ARG A 71 13.30 9.54 6.23
C ARG A 71 13.27 9.89 7.72
N GLY A 72 13.56 11.14 8.09
CA GLY A 72 13.43 11.60 9.47
C GLY A 72 12.01 11.65 10.02
N ARG A 73 11.01 11.68 9.15
CA ARG A 73 9.57 11.66 9.54
C ARG A 73 8.93 10.28 9.40
N ASN A 74 9.36 9.54 8.39
CA ASN A 74 8.87 8.19 8.07
C ASN A 74 9.99 7.41 7.38
N ASP A 75 10.69 6.59 8.13
CA ASP A 75 11.82 5.79 7.66
C ASP A 75 11.40 4.56 6.85
N SER A 76 10.14 4.15 6.97
CA SER A 76 9.63 2.91 6.38
C SER A 76 8.93 3.06 5.02
N VAL A 77 8.51 4.28 4.62
CA VAL A 77 7.82 4.44 3.33
C VAL A 77 8.79 4.17 2.16
N PRO A 78 8.43 3.31 1.19
CA PRO A 78 9.27 3.06 0.03
C PRO A 78 9.45 4.31 -0.84
N ILE A 79 10.69 4.61 -1.24
CA ILE A 79 11.02 5.75 -2.09
C ILE A 79 11.79 5.26 -3.32
N VAL A 80 11.20 5.49 -4.50
CA VAL A 80 11.84 5.28 -5.81
C VAL A 80 12.27 6.63 -6.35
N VAL A 81 13.58 6.81 -6.54
CA VAL A 81 14.15 8.08 -7.02
C VAL A 81 14.15 8.12 -8.54
N LEU A 82 13.72 9.24 -9.12
CA LEU A 82 13.93 9.55 -10.54
C LEU A 82 15.21 10.37 -10.68
N SER A 83 16.09 9.99 -11.61
CA SER A 83 17.38 10.65 -11.81
C SER A 83 17.64 10.92 -13.28
N SER A 84 18.36 12.01 -13.59
CA SER A 84 18.82 12.30 -14.95
C SER A 84 19.87 11.28 -15.41
N ARG A 85 19.97 11.08 -16.74
CA ARG A 85 21.00 10.25 -17.35
C ARG A 85 22.39 10.82 -17.06
N GLY A 86 23.32 9.99 -16.58
CA GLY A 86 24.69 10.41 -16.25
C GLY A 86 24.92 10.86 -14.81
N ASP A 87 23.89 10.99 -14.00
CA ASP A 87 24.01 11.33 -12.56
C ASP A 87 24.26 10.06 -11.72
N GLU A 88 25.42 9.44 -11.91
CA GLU A 88 25.78 8.23 -11.16
C GLU A 88 26.07 8.52 -9.69
N ALA A 89 26.75 9.62 -9.40
CA ALA A 89 27.06 10.05 -8.04
C ALA A 89 25.77 10.36 -7.24
N GLY A 90 24.82 11.07 -7.84
CA GLY A 90 23.53 11.37 -7.22
C GLY A 90 22.71 10.11 -6.93
N LYS A 91 22.77 9.09 -7.79
CA LYS A 91 22.10 7.79 -7.55
C LYS A 91 22.69 7.07 -6.34
N VAL A 92 24.02 6.94 -6.27
CA VAL A 92 24.71 6.32 -5.13
C VAL A 92 24.34 7.06 -3.85
N GLN A 93 24.44 8.40 -3.86
CA GLN A 93 24.08 9.20 -2.71
C GLN A 93 22.60 9.01 -2.29
N ALA A 94 21.67 8.92 -3.23
CA ALA A 94 20.25 8.69 -2.92
C ALA A 94 20.03 7.33 -2.24
N LEU A 95 20.69 6.27 -2.71
CA LEU A 95 20.61 4.94 -2.09
C LEU A 95 21.22 4.95 -0.68
N ASP A 96 22.37 5.57 -0.50
CA ASP A 96 23.02 5.71 0.82
C ASP A 96 22.17 6.51 1.82
N LEU A 97 21.34 7.41 1.32
CA LEU A 97 20.39 8.19 2.12
C LEU A 97 19.05 7.45 2.38
N GLY A 98 18.95 6.20 1.92
CA GLY A 98 17.81 5.34 2.18
C GLY A 98 16.73 5.36 1.10
N ALA A 99 17.03 5.73 -0.15
CA ALA A 99 16.15 5.40 -1.26
C ALA A 99 16.11 3.87 -1.46
N ASP A 100 14.94 3.32 -1.75
CA ASP A 100 14.77 1.86 -1.94
C ASP A 100 15.19 1.42 -3.34
N ASP A 101 15.02 2.29 -4.33
CA ASP A 101 15.44 2.05 -5.72
C ASP A 101 15.57 3.39 -6.47
N TYR A 102 16.12 3.33 -7.67
CA TYR A 102 16.19 4.47 -8.57
C TYR A 102 15.80 4.09 -10.00
N LEU A 103 15.39 5.09 -10.79
CA LEU A 103 15.05 4.95 -12.19
C LEU A 103 15.58 6.14 -12.98
N THR A 104 16.22 5.87 -14.11
CA THR A 104 16.85 6.91 -14.93
C THR A 104 15.89 7.45 -15.98
N LYS A 105 15.76 8.78 -16.07
CA LYS A 105 15.02 9.45 -17.14
C LYS A 105 15.82 9.41 -18.47
N PRO A 106 15.22 9.10 -19.63
CA PRO A 106 13.81 8.68 -19.81
C PRO A 106 13.58 7.20 -19.42
N PHE A 107 12.41 6.89 -18.89
CA PHE A 107 12.07 5.56 -18.39
C PHE A 107 10.79 5.00 -19.04
N GLY A 108 10.67 3.68 -19.03
CA GLY A 108 9.45 2.98 -19.39
C GLY A 108 8.49 2.84 -18.21
N MET A 109 7.20 2.93 -18.45
CA MET A 109 6.17 2.76 -17.40
C MET A 109 6.22 1.36 -16.78
N ASP A 110 6.46 0.31 -17.58
CA ASP A 110 6.55 -1.08 -17.09
C ASP A 110 7.74 -1.27 -16.15
N GLU A 111 8.89 -0.61 -16.42
CA GLU A 111 10.05 -0.64 -15.55
C GLU A 111 9.74 0.05 -14.22
N LEU A 112 9.15 1.25 -14.25
CA LEU A 112 8.73 1.95 -13.05
C LEU A 112 7.79 1.09 -12.20
N LEU A 113 6.76 0.51 -12.80
CA LEU A 113 5.82 -0.38 -12.11
C LEU A 113 6.49 -1.61 -11.49
N ALA A 114 7.48 -2.19 -12.17
CA ALA A 114 8.24 -3.32 -11.63
C ALA A 114 9.04 -2.93 -10.39
N ARG A 115 9.72 -1.77 -10.41
CA ARG A 115 10.49 -1.23 -9.27
C ARG A 115 9.58 -0.86 -8.10
N MET A 116 8.46 -0.19 -8.36
CA MET A 116 7.45 0.13 -7.33
C MET A 116 6.96 -1.14 -6.61
N ARG A 117 6.63 -2.20 -7.39
CA ARG A 117 6.22 -3.48 -6.79
C ARG A 117 7.35 -4.14 -5.99
N ALA A 118 8.60 -4.03 -6.42
CA ALA A 118 9.74 -4.56 -5.70
C ALA A 118 9.93 -3.82 -4.36
N ALA A 119 9.87 -2.48 -4.35
CA ALA A 119 9.98 -1.66 -3.15
C ALA A 119 8.84 -1.93 -2.14
N LEU A 120 7.58 -2.00 -2.61
CA LEU A 120 6.44 -2.37 -1.76
C LEU A 120 6.56 -3.78 -1.18
N ARG A 121 7.04 -4.75 -1.96
CA ARG A 121 7.26 -6.12 -1.49
C ARG A 121 8.35 -6.18 -0.43
N HIS A 122 9.46 -5.46 -0.63
CA HIS A 122 10.55 -5.38 0.34
C HIS A 122 10.08 -4.78 1.67
N GLN A 123 9.32 -3.69 1.61
CA GLN A 123 8.72 -3.08 2.80
C GLN A 123 7.90 -4.09 3.62
N LEU A 124 7.00 -4.86 2.98
CA LEU A 124 6.21 -5.88 3.66
C LEU A 124 7.11 -6.92 4.34
N GLN A 125 8.17 -7.37 3.66
CA GLN A 125 9.12 -8.35 4.21
C GLN A 125 9.88 -7.82 5.43
N VAL A 126 10.32 -6.56 5.39
CA VAL A 126 11.01 -5.90 6.53
C VAL A 126 10.09 -5.84 7.75
N HIS A 127 8.78 -5.64 7.55
CA HIS A 127 7.79 -5.66 8.63
C HIS A 127 7.35 -7.08 9.03
N GLY A 128 8.01 -8.13 8.49
CA GLY A 128 7.66 -9.53 8.78
C GLY A 128 6.35 -9.99 8.13
N GLU A 129 5.81 -9.20 7.21
CA GLU A 129 4.60 -9.54 6.47
C GLU A 129 4.93 -10.38 5.23
N ARG A 130 4.11 -11.38 4.97
CA ARG A 130 4.21 -12.14 3.73
C ARG A 130 3.50 -11.37 2.61
N PRO A 131 4.17 -11.07 1.49
CA PRO A 131 3.56 -10.34 0.36
C PRO A 131 2.32 -11.04 -0.22
N VAL A 132 2.26 -12.35 -0.08
CA VAL A 132 1.12 -13.18 -0.51
C VAL A 132 0.70 -14.08 0.65
N PHE A 133 -0.58 -14.02 1.00
CA PHE A 133 -1.23 -14.91 1.95
C PHE A 133 -2.04 -15.98 1.20
N ARG A 134 -1.95 -17.23 1.65
CA ARG A 134 -2.71 -18.35 1.12
C ARG A 134 -3.29 -19.20 2.25
N SER A 135 -4.58 -19.54 2.12
CA SER A 135 -5.25 -20.47 3.02
C SER A 135 -6.39 -21.14 2.25
N GLY A 136 -6.26 -22.42 1.92
CA GLY A 136 -7.16 -23.10 0.99
C GLY A 136 -7.26 -22.35 -0.34
N ASP A 137 -8.47 -22.07 -0.80
CA ASP A 137 -8.72 -21.34 -2.04
C ASP A 137 -8.53 -19.82 -1.93
N LEU A 138 -8.40 -19.27 -0.71
CA LEU A 138 -8.18 -17.83 -0.51
C LEU A 138 -6.72 -17.47 -0.78
N ASN A 139 -6.52 -16.57 -1.75
CA ASN A 139 -5.21 -16.00 -2.10
C ASN A 139 -5.29 -14.48 -2.06
N VAL A 140 -4.44 -13.84 -1.24
CA VAL A 140 -4.37 -12.39 -1.07
C VAL A 140 -2.98 -11.90 -1.42
N ASP A 141 -2.85 -11.19 -2.54
CA ASP A 141 -1.63 -10.47 -2.93
C ASP A 141 -1.68 -9.05 -2.32
N LEU A 142 -0.94 -8.82 -1.25
CA LEU A 142 -0.91 -7.54 -0.53
C LEU A 142 -0.22 -6.42 -1.34
N VAL A 143 0.71 -6.77 -2.23
CA VAL A 143 1.44 -5.81 -3.08
C VAL A 143 0.54 -5.26 -4.18
N ARG A 144 -0.21 -6.17 -4.85
CA ARG A 144 -1.14 -5.81 -5.93
C ARG A 144 -2.55 -5.48 -5.44
N ARG A 145 -2.83 -5.76 -4.16
CA ARG A 145 -4.17 -5.67 -3.55
C ARG A 145 -5.22 -6.51 -4.28
N ILE A 146 -4.80 -7.67 -4.76
CA ILE A 146 -5.66 -8.63 -5.45
C ILE A 146 -6.07 -9.73 -4.48
N VAL A 147 -7.37 -10.01 -4.44
CA VAL A 147 -7.93 -11.12 -3.65
C VAL A 147 -8.60 -12.08 -4.61
N LYS A 148 -8.27 -13.38 -4.47
CA LYS A 148 -8.84 -14.45 -5.28
C LYS A 148 -9.39 -15.57 -4.41
N ILE A 149 -10.46 -16.20 -4.90
CA ILE A 149 -10.97 -17.48 -4.41
C ILE A 149 -10.82 -18.48 -5.55
N GLY A 150 -9.90 -19.42 -5.41
CA GLY A 150 -9.42 -20.22 -6.54
C GLY A 150 -8.88 -19.28 -7.64
N ASP A 151 -9.44 -19.39 -8.85
CA ASP A 151 -9.04 -18.57 -10.01
C ASP A 151 -9.87 -17.28 -10.17
N LYS A 152 -10.89 -17.06 -9.32
CA LYS A 152 -11.82 -15.93 -9.47
C LYS A 152 -11.42 -14.75 -8.59
N ASP A 153 -11.42 -13.55 -9.18
CA ASP A 153 -11.18 -12.32 -8.43
C ASP A 153 -12.36 -11.99 -7.51
N ALA A 154 -12.10 -11.82 -6.22
CA ALA A 154 -13.05 -11.30 -5.25
C ALA A 154 -12.97 -9.78 -5.24
N LYS A 155 -14.01 -9.09 -5.76
CA LYS A 155 -14.07 -7.62 -5.82
C LYS A 155 -14.48 -7.05 -4.47
N LEU A 156 -13.50 -6.69 -3.65
CA LEU A 156 -13.73 -6.07 -2.35
C LEU A 156 -13.87 -4.55 -2.48
N SER A 157 -14.72 -3.95 -1.64
CA SER A 157 -14.69 -2.50 -1.41
C SER A 157 -13.42 -2.11 -0.64
N PRO A 158 -13.05 -0.81 -0.63
CA PRO A 158 -11.89 -0.34 0.12
C PRO A 158 -11.87 -0.81 1.57
N LYS A 159 -12.99 -0.71 2.26
CA LYS A 159 -13.09 -1.04 3.68
C LYS A 159 -13.07 -2.55 3.95
N GLU A 160 -13.68 -3.33 3.07
CA GLU A 160 -13.61 -4.80 3.14
C GLU A 160 -12.18 -5.30 2.92
N TYR A 161 -11.44 -4.68 1.99
CA TYR A 161 -10.05 -5.01 1.76
C TYR A 161 -9.18 -4.68 2.98
N GLU A 162 -9.35 -3.49 3.58
CA GLU A 162 -8.59 -3.10 4.78
C GLU A 162 -8.91 -4.04 5.96
N LEU A 163 -10.17 -4.44 6.12
CA LEU A 163 -10.54 -5.44 7.11
C LEU A 163 -9.83 -6.78 6.84
N LEU A 164 -9.84 -7.25 5.59
CA LEU A 164 -9.13 -8.49 5.22
C LEU A 164 -7.63 -8.35 5.42
N ARG A 165 -7.02 -7.22 5.08
CA ARG A 165 -5.59 -6.95 5.28
C ARG A 165 -5.18 -7.06 6.75
N VAL A 166 -5.92 -6.42 7.65
CA VAL A 166 -5.67 -6.51 9.09
C VAL A 166 -5.80 -7.95 9.59
N LEU A 167 -6.82 -8.68 9.11
CA LEU A 167 -6.99 -10.09 9.44
C LEU A 167 -5.83 -10.97 8.92
N VAL A 168 -5.32 -10.68 7.72
CA VAL A 168 -4.17 -11.38 7.11
C VAL A 168 -2.89 -11.14 7.91
N GLN A 169 -2.62 -9.90 8.31
CA GLN A 169 -1.45 -9.55 9.14
C GLN A 169 -1.41 -10.31 10.47
N HIS A 170 -2.58 -10.67 10.98
CA HIS A 170 -2.73 -11.40 12.24
C HIS A 170 -3.33 -12.81 12.06
N ALA A 171 -3.12 -13.42 10.88
CA ALA A 171 -3.73 -14.71 10.57
C ALA A 171 -3.45 -15.77 11.64
N GLY A 172 -4.47 -16.55 11.97
CA GLY A 172 -4.42 -17.54 13.07
C GLY A 172 -4.69 -16.96 14.47
N LYS A 173 -4.59 -15.64 14.67
CA LYS A 173 -4.85 -14.99 15.97
C LYS A 173 -6.29 -14.48 16.05
N VAL A 174 -6.85 -14.49 17.26
CA VAL A 174 -8.15 -13.88 17.54
C VAL A 174 -7.97 -12.37 17.69
N LEU A 175 -8.67 -11.59 16.87
CA LEU A 175 -8.71 -10.14 16.96
C LEU A 175 -10.02 -9.69 17.61
N THR A 176 -9.91 -8.93 18.69
CA THR A 176 -11.10 -8.44 19.41
C THR A 176 -11.85 -7.40 18.60
N HIS A 177 -13.16 -7.25 18.84
CA HIS A 177 -13.95 -6.18 18.23
C HIS A 177 -13.30 -4.80 18.45
N ARG A 178 -12.84 -4.51 19.67
CA ARG A 178 -12.17 -3.24 20.01
C ARG A 178 -10.91 -3.02 19.19
N PHE A 179 -10.07 -4.04 19.04
CA PHE A 179 -8.84 -3.95 18.24
C PHE A 179 -9.18 -3.62 16.78
N LEU A 180 -10.11 -4.37 16.16
CA LEU A 180 -10.50 -4.15 14.76
C LEU A 180 -11.14 -2.77 14.54
N LEU A 181 -11.94 -2.31 15.48
CA LEU A 181 -12.55 -0.96 15.40
C LEU A 181 -11.48 0.12 15.46
N LYS A 182 -10.52 0.02 16.37
CA LYS A 182 -9.41 0.97 16.49
C LYS A 182 -8.53 1.02 15.25
N GLU A 183 -8.23 -0.14 14.66
CA GLU A 183 -7.38 -0.21 13.45
C GLU A 183 -8.07 0.30 12.18
N LEU A 184 -9.39 0.16 12.09
CA LEU A 184 -10.13 0.40 10.84
C LEU A 184 -11.02 1.65 10.88
N TRP A 185 -11.39 2.12 12.06
CA TRP A 185 -12.27 3.27 12.30
C TRP A 185 -11.79 4.03 13.53
N ASP A 186 -12.69 4.79 14.14
CA ASP A 186 -12.47 5.44 15.42
C ASP A 186 -12.95 4.56 16.58
N GLU A 187 -12.36 4.75 17.77
CA GLU A 187 -12.74 4.01 18.98
C GLU A 187 -14.22 4.18 19.38
N LEU A 188 -14.88 5.22 18.85
CA LEU A 188 -16.30 5.53 19.09
C LEU A 188 -17.25 4.83 18.12
N THR A 189 -16.73 4.09 17.13
CA THR A 189 -17.57 3.40 16.14
C THR A 189 -18.23 2.17 16.76
N ASP A 190 -19.55 2.01 16.55
CA ASP A 190 -20.32 0.86 17.04
C ASP A 190 -19.84 -0.46 16.41
N ALA A 191 -19.74 -1.50 17.24
CA ALA A 191 -19.40 -2.84 16.78
C ALA A 191 -20.37 -3.42 15.73
N GLN A 192 -21.56 -2.85 15.59
CA GLN A 192 -22.50 -3.22 14.51
C GLN A 192 -21.92 -2.95 13.13
N TYR A 193 -21.18 -1.84 12.96
CA TYR A 193 -20.50 -1.53 11.68
C TYR A 193 -19.51 -2.63 11.30
N LEU A 194 -18.69 -3.09 12.23
CA LEU A 194 -17.76 -4.18 11.99
C LEU A 194 -18.48 -5.45 11.54
N ARG A 195 -19.62 -5.80 12.18
CA ARG A 195 -20.42 -6.97 11.81
C ARG A 195 -20.95 -6.89 10.37
N VAL A 196 -21.37 -5.70 9.94
CA VAL A 196 -21.84 -5.47 8.56
C VAL A 196 -20.70 -5.75 7.57
N TYR A 197 -19.49 -5.20 7.81
CA TYR A 197 -18.37 -5.41 6.92
C TYR A 197 -17.84 -6.84 6.93
N VAL A 198 -17.85 -7.51 8.08
CA VAL A 198 -17.50 -8.94 8.14
C VAL A 198 -18.50 -9.77 7.33
N ARG A 199 -19.82 -9.48 7.42
CA ARG A 199 -20.84 -10.15 6.63
C ARG A 199 -20.63 -9.90 5.13
N GLN A 200 -20.40 -8.65 4.72
CA GLN A 200 -20.13 -8.29 3.32
C GLN A 200 -18.86 -8.95 2.79
N LEU A 201 -17.80 -8.99 3.59
CA LEU A 201 -16.55 -9.67 3.25
C LEU A 201 -16.81 -11.17 3.02
N ARG A 202 -17.50 -11.84 3.95
CA ARG A 202 -17.86 -13.26 3.83
C ARG A 202 -18.65 -13.56 2.56
N GLN A 203 -19.61 -12.71 2.20
CA GLN A 203 -20.40 -12.87 0.96
C GLN A 203 -19.53 -12.90 -0.30
N LYS A 204 -18.30 -12.38 -0.24
CA LYS A 204 -17.39 -12.28 -1.38
C LYS A 204 -16.27 -13.31 -1.37
N ILE A 205 -15.90 -13.81 -0.18
CA ILE A 205 -14.75 -14.73 -0.07
C ILE A 205 -15.12 -16.13 0.42
N GLU A 206 -16.28 -16.32 1.04
CA GLU A 206 -16.71 -17.64 1.54
C GLU A 206 -17.65 -18.32 0.53
N ALA A 207 -17.54 -19.63 0.44
CA ALA A 207 -18.50 -20.42 -0.33
C ALA A 207 -19.90 -20.40 0.31
N ASP A 208 -19.97 -20.44 1.65
CA ASP A 208 -21.18 -20.27 2.45
C ASP A 208 -20.90 -19.24 3.57
N PRO A 209 -21.44 -18.00 3.46
CA PRO A 209 -21.23 -16.95 4.46
C PRO A 209 -21.74 -17.28 5.87
N GLU A 210 -22.72 -18.18 5.99
CA GLU A 210 -23.26 -18.60 7.28
C GLU A 210 -22.41 -19.73 7.93
N ARG A 211 -21.59 -20.41 7.11
CA ARG A 211 -20.61 -21.43 7.54
C ARG A 211 -19.20 -21.07 7.08
N PRO A 212 -18.66 -19.96 7.58
CA PRO A 212 -17.40 -19.42 7.09
C PRO A 212 -16.24 -20.37 7.40
N GLN A 213 -15.33 -20.50 6.42
CA GLN A 213 -14.11 -21.29 6.54
C GLN A 213 -12.85 -20.41 6.73
N PHE A 214 -12.89 -19.17 6.26
CA PHE A 214 -11.75 -18.24 6.33
C PHE A 214 -11.88 -17.27 7.50
N VAL A 215 -12.98 -16.50 7.57
CA VAL A 215 -13.19 -15.50 8.61
C VAL A 215 -14.11 -16.09 9.70
N LEU A 216 -13.50 -16.66 10.72
CA LEU A 216 -14.18 -17.33 11.82
C LEU A 216 -14.67 -16.33 12.87
N THR A 217 -15.82 -16.61 13.50
CA THR A 217 -16.35 -15.84 14.63
C THR A 217 -15.91 -16.46 15.95
N GLU A 218 -15.25 -15.68 16.79
CA GLU A 218 -15.01 -16.03 18.18
C GLU A 218 -16.07 -15.33 19.05
N THR A 219 -17.07 -16.11 19.45
CA THR A 219 -18.31 -15.59 20.08
C THR A 219 -18.01 -14.72 21.30
N GLY A 220 -18.54 -13.50 21.30
CA GLY A 220 -18.35 -12.51 22.37
C GLY A 220 -16.98 -11.80 22.35
N ILE A 221 -16.02 -12.23 21.52
CA ILE A 221 -14.63 -11.72 21.51
C ILE A 221 -14.36 -10.92 20.23
N GLY A 222 -14.52 -11.55 19.04
CA GLY A 222 -14.15 -10.93 17.79
C GLY A 222 -14.09 -11.92 16.63
N TYR A 223 -13.06 -11.77 15.79
CA TYR A 223 -12.88 -12.57 14.58
C TYR A 223 -11.45 -13.10 14.45
N ARG A 224 -11.30 -14.19 13.72
CA ARG A 224 -10.01 -14.80 13.41
C ARG A 224 -10.00 -15.22 11.94
N LEU A 225 -8.96 -14.84 11.21
CA LEU A 225 -8.70 -15.45 9.91
C LEU A 225 -8.00 -16.79 10.11
N ARG A 226 -8.43 -17.81 9.37
CA ARG A 226 -7.77 -19.11 9.32
C ARG A 226 -6.27 -18.92 9.06
N ALA A 227 -5.44 -19.70 9.72
CA ALA A 227 -4.00 -19.67 9.51
C ALA A 227 -3.63 -19.98 8.05
N PRO A 228 -2.49 -19.48 7.54
CA PRO A 228 -1.99 -19.88 6.23
C PRO A 228 -1.68 -21.38 6.19
N ASP A 229 -1.72 -21.93 4.99
CA ASP A 229 -1.33 -23.33 4.72
C ASP A 229 0.17 -23.51 4.87
#